data_7c749201a76b3bcb22395f5aefd9184b
#
_entry.id   7c749201a76b3bcb22395f5aefd9184b
#
_cell.length_a   1.000
_cell.length_b   1.000
_cell.length_c   1.000
_cell.angle_alpha   90.00
_cell.angle_beta   90.00
_cell.angle_gamma   90.00
#
_symmetry.space_group_name_H-M   'P 1'
#
loop_
_entity.id
_entity.type
_entity.pdbx_description
1 polymer ?
#
loop_
_entity_poly.entity_id
_entity_poly.type
_entity_poly.pdbx_seq_one_letter_code
_entity_poly.pdbx_strand_id
1 'polypeptide(L)'
;DRCLVRRELFPGSDCLKLRTRLPGIVAELTETEYDIGCFQEVDSLDDIGPPLTRAGYDYVYERGYQEKKHGLMIAWRQRPDARTSFGAPVFRKMVRLDEAMLTQGTSSLTRITRNIMLVVALPFASGDGGVLVATAHLFWHPRYAFERARQAAVIMQELNALRRGQEAWASWPVVLAGDLNDQPHSSTYSLLTGQAELCRDRISADLMPSRVVHTSVDELRGLRTVHYASTVTETGDEDRVLGRHRLPEEKELCTPDDLIQLAQLSSTRPHFQSAYGSAYAQLAPHAEFFCDRGTAPERYDQTESPVPTDPRQLQSHEPKWTLHSTLFRLCLDYILVAPRLDEPDFPVITALLPLHPEHVLQPGIP
;
A
#
# COMPACT_ATOMS: atom_id res chain seq x y z
N ASP A 1 3.86 1.37 -15.78
CA ASP A 1 3.49 0.05 -16.28
C ASP A 1 3.19 0.12 -17.79
N ARG A 2 3.98 -0.56 -18.62
CA ARG A 2 3.83 -0.56 -20.09
C ARG A 2 2.47 -1.05 -20.57
N CYS A 3 1.73 -1.74 -19.72
CA CYS A 3 0.41 -2.26 -20.03
C CYS A 3 -0.71 -1.25 -19.94
N LEU A 4 -0.60 -0.34 -18.99
CA LEU A 4 -1.61 0.68 -18.75
C LEU A 4 -1.39 1.92 -19.63
N VAL A 5 -0.21 2.06 -20.23
CA VAL A 5 0.19 3.19 -21.07
C VAL A 5 0.18 2.82 -22.56
N ARG A 6 -0.76 1.97 -22.98
CA ARG A 6 -0.93 1.66 -24.40
C ARG A 6 -1.75 2.75 -25.10
N ARG A 7 -1.30 3.11 -26.30
CA ARG A 7 -1.96 4.14 -27.12
C ARG A 7 -3.43 3.80 -27.41
N GLU A 8 -3.76 2.51 -27.49
CA GLU A 8 -5.12 2.02 -27.68
C GLU A 8 -6.04 2.35 -26.50
N LEU A 9 -5.49 2.44 -25.27
CA LEU A 9 -6.25 2.79 -24.07
C LEU A 9 -6.41 4.30 -23.89
N PHE A 10 -5.55 5.09 -24.56
CA PHE A 10 -5.54 6.54 -24.49
C PHE A 10 -5.39 7.15 -25.90
N PRO A 11 -6.37 6.91 -26.79
CA PRO A 11 -6.23 7.21 -28.22
C PRO A 11 -6.05 8.71 -28.56
N GLY A 12 -6.41 9.59 -27.64
CA GLY A 12 -6.24 11.04 -27.82
C GLY A 12 -5.06 11.65 -27.08
N SER A 13 -4.27 10.82 -26.34
CA SER A 13 -3.21 11.33 -25.47
C SER A 13 -1.88 11.45 -26.20
N ASP A 14 -1.23 12.59 -26.09
CA ASP A 14 0.16 12.83 -26.45
C ASP A 14 1.12 12.65 -25.25
N CYS A 15 0.57 12.45 -24.04
CA CYS A 15 1.27 12.38 -22.76
C CYS A 15 1.82 10.98 -22.41
N LEU A 16 1.87 10.04 -23.34
CA LEU A 16 2.34 8.66 -23.07
C LEU A 16 3.86 8.56 -22.86
N LYS A 17 4.61 9.56 -23.31
CA LYS A 17 6.08 9.58 -23.16
C LYS A 17 6.46 10.30 -21.87
N LEU A 18 7.35 9.70 -21.07
CA LEU A 18 7.84 10.32 -19.83
C LEU A 18 8.28 11.76 -20.04
N ARG A 19 9.06 12.06 -21.10
CA ARG A 19 9.52 13.41 -21.39
C ARG A 19 8.40 14.45 -21.54
N THR A 20 7.21 14.02 -21.94
CA THR A 20 6.03 14.91 -22.08
C THR A 20 5.31 15.08 -20.75
N ARG A 21 5.27 14.04 -19.91
CA ARG A 21 4.63 14.05 -18.59
C ARG A 21 5.51 14.66 -17.50
N LEU A 22 6.82 14.50 -17.62
CA LEU A 22 7.78 14.85 -16.58
C LEU A 22 7.63 16.28 -16.04
N PRO A 23 7.41 17.31 -16.88
CA PRO A 23 7.20 18.68 -16.36
C PRO A 23 5.97 18.77 -15.43
N GLY A 24 4.86 18.12 -15.82
CA GLY A 24 3.66 18.07 -14.98
C GLY A 24 3.87 17.27 -13.68
N ILE A 25 4.55 16.14 -13.76
CA ILE A 25 4.92 15.34 -12.57
C ILE A 25 5.77 16.18 -11.62
N VAL A 26 6.79 16.85 -12.13
CA VAL A 26 7.67 17.71 -11.31
C VAL A 26 6.89 18.86 -10.68
N ALA A 27 6.01 19.52 -11.45
CA ALA A 27 5.16 20.59 -10.94
C ALA A 27 4.28 20.08 -9.78
N GLU A 28 3.58 18.97 -9.97
CA GLU A 28 2.75 18.35 -8.92
C GLU A 28 3.56 18.03 -7.66
N LEU A 29 4.75 17.45 -7.82
CA LEU A 29 5.62 17.08 -6.72
C LEU A 29 6.21 18.27 -5.95
N THR A 30 6.34 19.44 -6.59
CA THR A 30 7.03 20.59 -5.99
C THR A 30 6.09 21.72 -5.60
N GLU A 31 4.93 21.85 -6.25
CA GLU A 31 3.94 22.88 -6.00
C GLU A 31 2.92 22.46 -4.92
N THR A 32 2.66 21.16 -4.79
CA THR A 32 1.85 20.63 -3.68
C THR A 32 2.69 20.66 -2.40
N GLU A 33 2.44 21.61 -1.54
CA GLU A 33 3.25 21.85 -0.33
C GLU A 33 3.00 20.80 0.78
N TYR A 34 3.29 19.52 0.50
CA TYR A 34 3.22 18.47 1.51
C TYR A 34 4.42 18.51 2.46
N ASP A 35 4.24 18.06 3.70
CA ASP A 35 5.33 17.90 4.66
C ASP A 35 6.07 16.57 4.48
N ILE A 36 5.34 15.49 4.17
CA ILE A 36 5.87 14.16 3.89
C ILE A 36 5.19 13.61 2.63
N GLY A 37 5.98 13.14 1.67
CA GLY A 37 5.54 12.45 0.46
C GLY A 37 6.03 11.01 0.42
N CYS A 38 5.15 10.08 0.07
CA CYS A 38 5.45 8.67 -0.13
C CYS A 38 5.18 8.31 -1.59
N PHE A 39 6.21 7.88 -2.31
CA PHE A 39 6.14 7.66 -3.76
C PHE A 39 6.50 6.22 -4.10
N GLN A 40 5.71 5.63 -4.98
CA GLN A 40 5.88 4.29 -5.51
C GLN A 40 6.23 4.37 -7.00
N GLU A 41 6.76 3.27 -7.54
CA GLU A 41 7.16 3.15 -8.95
C GLU A 41 8.16 4.21 -9.43
N VAL A 42 8.98 4.74 -8.53
CA VAL A 42 10.02 5.73 -8.89
C VAL A 42 11.12 5.05 -9.70
N ASP A 43 11.12 5.26 -11.02
CA ASP A 43 12.08 4.70 -11.97
C ASP A 43 13.06 5.75 -12.54
N SER A 44 12.76 7.03 -12.38
CA SER A 44 13.50 8.16 -12.94
C SER A 44 13.97 9.11 -11.85
N LEU A 45 14.74 8.58 -10.87
CA LEU A 45 15.24 9.35 -9.72
C LEU A 45 16.08 10.56 -10.15
N ASP A 46 16.87 10.41 -11.22
CA ASP A 46 17.73 11.49 -11.73
C ASP A 46 16.92 12.68 -12.28
N ASP A 47 15.69 12.43 -12.71
CA ASP A 47 14.78 13.47 -13.20
C ASP A 47 13.93 14.11 -12.08
N ILE A 48 13.62 13.36 -11.02
CA ILE A 48 12.70 13.77 -9.93
C ILE A 48 13.47 14.32 -8.73
N GLY A 49 14.57 13.70 -8.34
CA GLY A 49 15.32 14.05 -7.14
C GLY A 49 15.85 15.50 -7.13
N PRO A 50 16.56 15.98 -8.18
CA PRO A 50 17.05 17.34 -8.20
C PRO A 50 15.98 18.44 -8.09
N PRO A 51 14.82 18.34 -8.76
CA PRO A 51 13.69 19.25 -8.54
C PRO A 51 13.19 19.27 -7.09
N LEU A 52 13.01 18.09 -6.46
CA LEU A 52 12.59 17.99 -5.07
C LEU A 52 13.57 18.68 -4.12
N THR A 53 14.88 18.43 -4.30
CA THR A 53 15.91 19.08 -3.48
C THR A 53 15.88 20.61 -3.65
N ARG A 54 15.70 21.12 -4.88
CA ARG A 54 15.57 22.57 -5.12
C ARG A 54 14.30 23.16 -4.47
N ALA A 55 13.23 22.36 -4.35
CA ALA A 55 12.00 22.76 -3.67
C ALA A 55 12.07 22.64 -2.14
N GLY A 56 13.25 22.27 -1.59
CA GLY A 56 13.48 22.20 -0.15
C GLY A 56 13.06 20.87 0.48
N TYR A 57 13.03 19.79 -0.30
CA TYR A 57 12.80 18.43 0.20
C TYR A 57 14.10 17.65 0.30
N ASP A 58 14.27 16.93 1.39
CA ASP A 58 15.19 15.79 1.47
C ASP A 58 14.42 14.50 1.21
N TYR A 59 15.12 13.45 0.84
CA TYR A 59 14.47 12.16 0.58
C TYR A 59 15.39 10.96 0.85
N VAL A 60 14.78 9.81 1.07
CA VAL A 60 15.39 8.49 1.01
C VAL A 60 14.73 7.72 -0.13
N TYR A 61 15.54 7.13 -0.97
CA TYR A 61 15.12 6.27 -2.06
C TYR A 61 15.74 4.89 -1.89
N GLU A 62 14.93 3.84 -2.09
CA GLU A 62 15.39 2.46 -2.18
C GLU A 62 14.81 1.82 -3.42
N ARG A 63 15.70 1.39 -4.28
CA ARG A 63 15.34 0.63 -5.45
C ARG A 63 14.93 -0.79 -5.03
N GLY A 64 13.91 -1.36 -5.68
CA GLY A 64 13.58 -2.77 -5.54
C GLY A 64 14.81 -3.64 -5.80
N TYR A 65 14.88 -4.79 -5.15
CA TYR A 65 16.04 -5.68 -5.27
C TYR A 65 15.99 -6.55 -6.52
N GLN A 66 17.14 -7.16 -6.83
CA GLN A 66 17.38 -7.88 -8.08
C GLN A 66 17.20 -6.94 -9.29
N GLU A 67 16.55 -7.34 -10.35
CA GLU A 67 16.45 -6.57 -11.59
C GLU A 67 15.28 -5.55 -11.61
N LYS A 68 14.64 -5.28 -10.48
CA LYS A 68 13.52 -4.33 -10.43
C LYS A 68 13.99 -2.92 -10.82
N LYS A 69 13.29 -2.28 -11.77
CA LYS A 69 13.72 -1.00 -12.34
C LYS A 69 13.26 0.21 -11.55
N HIS A 70 12.20 0.06 -10.77
CA HIS A 70 11.60 1.12 -9.96
C HIS A 70 11.76 0.84 -8.46
N GLY A 71 11.59 1.87 -7.67
CA GLY A 71 11.73 1.81 -6.21
C GLY A 71 10.68 2.59 -5.48
N LEU A 72 10.93 2.73 -4.17
CA LEU A 72 10.12 3.52 -3.25
C LEU A 72 10.92 4.73 -2.79
N MET A 73 10.24 5.86 -2.60
CA MET A 73 10.85 7.07 -2.06
C MET A 73 9.96 7.65 -0.96
N ILE A 74 10.59 8.10 0.11
CA ILE A 74 9.98 8.95 1.14
C ILE A 74 10.73 10.27 1.09
N ALA A 75 10.00 11.36 0.84
CA ALA A 75 10.53 12.72 0.86
C ALA A 75 9.90 13.50 2.01
N TRP A 76 10.64 14.41 2.61
CA TRP A 76 10.13 15.30 3.66
C TRP A 76 10.66 16.72 3.47
N ARG A 77 9.81 17.69 3.81
CA ARG A 77 10.13 19.09 3.61
C ARG A 77 11.02 19.61 4.74
N GLN A 78 12.08 20.28 4.37
CA GLN A 78 12.94 21.03 5.26
C GLN A 78 12.37 22.45 5.43
N ARG A 79 11.88 22.76 6.63
CA ARG A 79 11.39 24.12 6.97
C ARG A 79 12.14 24.62 8.20
N PRO A 80 13.19 25.43 8.03
CA PRO A 80 14.02 25.87 9.17
C PRO A 80 13.24 26.56 10.29
N ASP A 81 12.13 27.21 9.96
CA ASP A 81 11.39 28.08 10.87
C ASP A 81 10.03 27.48 11.33
N ALA A 82 9.70 26.25 10.95
CA ALA A 82 8.42 25.64 11.31
C ALA A 82 8.55 24.67 12.48
N ARG A 83 7.59 24.73 13.42
CA ARG A 83 7.49 23.74 14.52
C ARG A 83 7.33 22.29 14.02
N THR A 84 6.83 22.10 12.81
CA THR A 84 6.61 20.81 12.15
C THR A 84 7.76 20.43 11.21
N SER A 85 8.89 21.11 11.27
CA SER A 85 10.07 20.70 10.48
C SER A 85 10.62 19.38 10.98
N PHE A 86 11.10 18.56 10.06
CA PHE A 86 11.75 17.29 10.38
C PHE A 86 13.27 17.45 10.40
N GLY A 87 13.91 16.76 11.33
CA GLY A 87 15.36 16.56 11.31
C GLY A 87 15.79 15.52 10.27
N ALA A 88 17.08 15.29 10.19
CA ALA A 88 17.59 14.15 9.42
C ALA A 88 17.04 12.84 9.99
N PRO A 89 16.76 11.83 9.16
CA PRO A 89 16.25 10.56 9.63
C PRO A 89 17.25 9.90 10.58
N VAL A 90 16.79 9.52 11.76
CA VAL A 90 17.61 8.80 12.75
C VAL A 90 17.65 7.29 12.49
N PHE A 91 16.81 6.82 11.58
CA PHE A 91 16.76 5.43 11.16
C PHE A 91 16.17 5.33 9.75
N ARG A 92 16.68 4.37 8.98
CA ARG A 92 16.11 3.92 7.72
C ARG A 92 16.26 2.42 7.59
N LYS A 93 15.26 1.76 7.03
CA LYS A 93 15.30 0.33 6.73
C LYS A 93 14.53 0.04 5.45
N MET A 94 15.13 -0.74 4.57
CA MET A 94 14.42 -1.41 3.50
C MET A 94 14.15 -2.86 3.94
N VAL A 95 12.91 -3.28 3.84
CA VAL A 95 12.47 -4.65 4.12
C VAL A 95 12.10 -5.34 2.81
N ARG A 96 12.76 -6.46 2.53
CA ARG A 96 12.42 -7.32 1.39
C ARG A 96 11.26 -8.20 1.78
N LEU A 97 10.08 -7.95 1.21
CA LEU A 97 8.86 -8.65 1.63
C LEU A 97 8.89 -10.15 1.31
N ASP A 98 9.63 -10.55 0.28
CA ASP A 98 9.77 -11.97 -0.07
C ASP A 98 10.69 -12.75 0.91
N GLU A 99 11.62 -12.08 1.58
CA GLU A 99 12.60 -12.70 2.48
C GLU A 99 12.17 -12.68 3.95
N ALA A 100 11.16 -11.87 4.28
CA ALA A 100 10.71 -11.71 5.65
C ALA A 100 9.98 -12.97 6.16
N MET A 101 10.32 -13.36 7.39
CA MET A 101 9.69 -14.50 8.07
C MET A 101 8.43 -14.05 8.79
N LEU A 102 7.31 -14.70 8.55
CA LEU A 102 6.04 -14.43 9.23
C LEU A 102 5.93 -15.17 10.58
N THR A 103 6.35 -16.43 10.60
CA THR A 103 6.34 -17.27 11.79
C THR A 103 7.67 -18.00 11.91
N GLN A 104 7.91 -18.66 13.03
CA GLN A 104 9.09 -19.52 13.17
C GLN A 104 9.05 -20.64 12.11
N GLY A 105 10.02 -20.60 11.21
CA GLY A 105 10.22 -21.64 10.19
C GLY A 105 9.54 -21.40 8.84
N THR A 106 8.72 -20.36 8.65
CA THR A 106 8.13 -20.08 7.35
C THR A 106 8.00 -18.59 7.02
N SER A 107 8.33 -18.23 5.79
CA SER A 107 7.99 -16.92 5.18
C SER A 107 6.58 -16.92 4.59
N SER A 108 5.96 -18.10 4.47
CA SER A 108 4.66 -18.27 3.79
C SER A 108 4.59 -17.68 2.39
N LEU A 109 5.72 -17.68 1.70
CA LEU A 109 5.88 -17.06 0.40
C LEU A 109 5.14 -17.86 -0.69
N THR A 110 4.20 -17.21 -1.37
CA THR A 110 3.44 -17.83 -2.46
C THR A 110 4.06 -17.58 -3.82
N ARG A 111 4.79 -16.47 -3.97
CA ARG A 111 5.42 -16.04 -5.22
C ARG A 111 6.58 -15.09 -4.94
N ILE A 112 7.61 -15.12 -5.78
CA ILE A 112 8.66 -14.09 -5.79
C ILE A 112 8.08 -12.83 -6.46
N THR A 113 7.97 -11.76 -5.69
CA THR A 113 7.39 -10.48 -6.12
C THR A 113 8.43 -9.38 -6.23
N ARG A 114 9.52 -9.49 -5.49
CA ARG A 114 10.57 -8.48 -5.31
C ARG A 114 10.05 -7.17 -4.74
N ASN A 115 8.92 -7.23 -4.06
CA ASN A 115 8.34 -6.06 -3.39
C ASN A 115 9.10 -5.75 -2.10
N ILE A 116 9.17 -4.47 -1.79
CA ILE A 116 9.84 -3.95 -0.61
C ILE A 116 8.90 -3.04 0.18
N MET A 117 9.23 -2.84 1.45
CA MET A 117 8.77 -1.70 2.25
C MET A 117 9.99 -0.84 2.56
N LEU A 118 9.85 0.46 2.46
CA LEU A 118 10.80 1.45 2.96
C LEU A 118 10.22 2.09 4.22
N VAL A 119 11.03 2.18 5.28
CA VAL A 119 10.65 2.87 6.51
C VAL A 119 11.74 3.82 6.96
N VAL A 120 11.34 5.00 7.44
CA VAL A 120 12.21 6.00 8.04
C VAL A 120 11.66 6.47 9.38
N ALA A 121 12.53 6.81 10.31
CA ALA A 121 12.18 7.49 11.56
C ALA A 121 12.63 8.94 11.46
N LEU A 122 11.65 9.85 11.40
CA LEU A 122 11.85 11.29 11.25
C LEU A 122 11.58 11.98 12.58
N PRO A 123 12.61 12.49 13.30
CA PRO A 123 12.41 13.29 14.49
C PRO A 123 11.87 14.66 14.09
N PHE A 124 11.06 15.28 14.93
CA PHE A 124 10.74 16.71 14.82
C PHE A 124 11.99 17.54 15.10
N ALA A 125 12.17 18.63 14.39
CA ALA A 125 13.29 19.54 14.60
C ALA A 125 13.30 20.17 16.00
N SER A 126 12.13 20.24 16.66
CA SER A 126 11.99 20.65 18.07
C SER A 126 12.64 19.70 19.06
N GLY A 127 12.93 18.46 18.65
CA GLY A 127 13.43 17.40 19.52
C GLY A 127 12.34 16.66 20.33
N ASP A 128 11.09 17.12 20.28
CA ASP A 128 9.99 16.58 21.07
C ASP A 128 9.23 15.48 20.28
N GLY A 129 9.86 14.34 20.06
CA GLY A 129 9.23 13.22 19.37
C GLY A 129 9.53 13.17 17.88
N GLY A 130 8.65 12.53 17.13
CA GLY A 130 8.82 12.32 15.68
C GLY A 130 7.71 11.46 15.09
N VAL A 131 7.95 10.92 13.91
CA VAL A 131 7.03 10.04 13.21
C VAL A 131 7.80 8.89 12.54
N LEU A 132 7.25 7.68 12.59
CA LEU A 132 7.68 6.57 11.76
C LEU A 132 6.88 6.61 10.46
N VAL A 133 7.56 6.77 9.34
CA VAL A 133 6.93 6.80 8.01
C VAL A 133 7.35 5.57 7.24
N ALA A 134 6.38 4.85 6.73
CA ALA A 134 6.59 3.69 5.88
C ALA A 134 5.86 3.84 4.55
N THR A 135 6.44 3.32 3.49
CA THR A 135 5.79 3.19 2.19
C THR A 135 6.00 1.80 1.63
N ALA A 136 4.99 1.29 0.95
CA ALA A 136 5.03 -0.01 0.29
C ALA A 136 4.23 0.05 -1.02
N HIS A 137 4.58 -0.87 -1.94
CA HIS A 137 3.80 -1.14 -3.13
C HIS A 137 3.59 -2.64 -3.20
N LEU A 138 2.39 -3.12 -2.87
CA LEU A 138 2.09 -4.53 -2.74
C LEU A 138 1.93 -5.19 -4.11
N PHE A 139 1.85 -6.53 -4.12
CA PHE A 139 1.80 -7.27 -5.37
C PHE A 139 0.52 -6.97 -6.18
N TRP A 140 0.72 -6.54 -7.41
CA TRP A 140 -0.33 -5.94 -8.23
C TRP A 140 -1.41 -6.90 -8.74
N HIS A 141 -1.11 -8.20 -8.90
CA HIS A 141 -1.99 -9.12 -9.63
C HIS A 141 -3.23 -9.50 -8.78
N PRO A 142 -4.48 -9.29 -9.26
CA PRO A 142 -5.69 -9.46 -8.47
C PRO A 142 -5.90 -10.88 -7.94
N ARG A 143 -5.47 -11.90 -8.66
CA ARG A 143 -5.60 -13.32 -8.26
C ARG A 143 -4.66 -13.75 -7.12
N TYR A 144 -3.87 -12.86 -6.55
CA TYR A 144 -2.92 -13.19 -5.49
C TYR A 144 -3.26 -12.49 -4.17
N ALA A 145 -4.52 -12.55 -3.77
CA ALA A 145 -5.01 -11.97 -2.52
C ALA A 145 -4.21 -12.47 -1.31
N PHE A 146 -3.89 -13.78 -1.25
CA PHE A 146 -3.09 -14.34 -0.16
C PHE A 146 -1.70 -13.70 -0.09
N GLU A 147 -1.03 -13.48 -1.21
CA GLU A 147 0.30 -12.86 -1.22
C GLU A 147 0.25 -11.41 -0.70
N ARG A 148 -0.75 -10.62 -1.11
CA ARG A 148 -0.93 -9.27 -0.59
C ARG A 148 -1.21 -9.26 0.91
N ALA A 149 -2.10 -10.13 1.37
CA ALA A 149 -2.41 -10.29 2.79
C ALA A 149 -1.16 -10.70 3.61
N ARG A 150 -0.33 -11.61 3.06
CA ARG A 150 0.95 -11.98 3.64
C ARG A 150 1.91 -10.78 3.72
N GLN A 151 2.02 -10.00 2.64
CA GLN A 151 2.86 -8.80 2.62
C GLN A 151 2.39 -7.77 3.65
N ALA A 152 1.07 -7.57 3.79
CA ALA A 152 0.51 -6.71 4.83
C ALA A 152 0.83 -7.18 6.24
N ALA A 153 0.74 -8.49 6.50
CA ALA A 153 1.10 -9.07 7.79
C ALA A 153 2.60 -8.88 8.11
N VAL A 154 3.48 -9.02 7.12
CA VAL A 154 4.92 -8.71 7.26
C VAL A 154 5.13 -7.24 7.62
N ILE A 155 4.47 -6.32 6.92
CA ILE A 155 4.57 -4.88 7.18
C ILE A 155 4.16 -4.56 8.62
N MET A 156 3.02 -5.09 9.06
CA MET A 156 2.54 -4.88 10.44
C MET A 156 3.55 -5.41 11.46
N GLN A 157 4.07 -6.61 11.24
CA GLN A 157 5.03 -7.25 12.13
C GLN A 157 6.33 -6.44 12.25
N GLU A 158 6.87 -5.99 11.12
CA GLU A 158 8.08 -5.18 11.06
C GLU A 158 7.92 -3.82 11.74
N LEU A 159 6.84 -3.12 11.44
CA LEU A 159 6.56 -1.80 12.05
C LEU A 159 6.34 -1.91 13.57
N ASN A 160 5.64 -2.94 14.02
CA ASN A 160 5.45 -3.19 15.45
C ASN A 160 6.75 -3.60 16.14
N ALA A 161 7.60 -4.40 15.49
CA ALA A 161 8.91 -4.76 16.02
C ALA A 161 9.81 -3.52 16.18
N LEU A 162 9.81 -2.61 15.20
CA LEU A 162 10.56 -1.36 15.28
C LEU A 162 10.10 -0.48 16.44
N ARG A 163 8.79 -0.31 16.62
CA ARG A 163 8.24 0.50 17.73
C ARG A 163 8.56 -0.06 19.10
N ARG A 164 8.54 -1.40 19.27
CA ARG A 164 8.87 -2.06 20.53
C ARG A 164 10.37 -2.12 20.80
N GLY A 165 11.17 -2.15 19.74
CA GLY A 165 12.63 -2.24 19.85
C GLY A 165 13.31 -0.95 20.28
N GLN A 166 12.61 0.17 20.23
CA GLN A 166 13.12 1.50 20.58
C GLN A 166 12.11 2.22 21.50
N GLU A 167 12.45 2.43 22.75
CA GLU A 167 11.57 3.09 23.72
C GLU A 167 11.09 4.48 23.24
N ALA A 168 11.99 5.27 22.65
CA ALA A 168 11.64 6.57 22.09
C ALA A 168 10.56 6.49 21.00
N TRP A 169 10.50 5.41 20.21
CA TRP A 169 9.54 5.30 19.13
C TRP A 169 8.18 4.74 19.55
N ALA A 170 8.06 4.23 20.77
CA ALA A 170 6.78 3.86 21.35
C ALA A 170 5.80 5.04 21.41
N SER A 171 6.35 6.24 21.62
CA SER A 171 5.59 7.52 21.64
C SER A 171 5.42 8.16 20.25
N TRP A 172 5.90 7.54 19.17
CA TRP A 172 5.77 8.10 17.82
C TRP A 172 4.60 7.47 17.07
N PRO A 173 3.76 8.25 16.39
CA PRO A 173 2.77 7.70 15.47
C PRO A 173 3.47 7.04 14.29
N VAL A 174 2.76 6.10 13.65
CA VAL A 174 3.21 5.46 12.42
C VAL A 174 2.29 5.88 11.28
N VAL A 175 2.88 6.31 10.19
CA VAL A 175 2.19 6.55 8.91
C VAL A 175 2.64 5.49 7.92
N LEU A 176 1.71 4.73 7.39
CA LEU A 176 1.91 3.83 6.25
C LEU A 176 1.15 4.39 5.06
N ALA A 177 1.86 4.86 4.05
CA ALA A 177 1.24 5.39 2.85
C ALA A 177 1.78 4.68 1.61
N GLY A 178 0.90 4.24 0.72
CA GLY A 178 1.32 3.54 -0.50
C GLY A 178 0.20 2.87 -1.26
N ASP A 179 0.60 2.24 -2.37
CA ASP A 179 -0.27 1.44 -3.21
C ASP A 179 -0.37 0.01 -2.64
N LEU A 180 -1.51 -0.30 -2.05
CA LEU A 180 -1.77 -1.65 -1.53
C LEU A 180 -2.21 -2.63 -2.62
N ASN A 181 -2.48 -2.15 -3.85
CA ASN A 181 -3.02 -2.94 -4.96
C ASN A 181 -4.26 -3.74 -4.57
N ASP A 182 -5.01 -3.25 -3.59
CA ASP A 182 -6.18 -3.92 -3.04
C ASP A 182 -7.25 -2.91 -2.61
N GLN A 183 -8.51 -3.32 -2.63
CA GLN A 183 -9.62 -2.42 -2.38
C GLN A 183 -10.02 -2.39 -0.89
N PRO A 184 -10.81 -1.39 -0.44
CA PRO A 184 -11.13 -1.19 0.97
C PRO A 184 -11.87 -2.35 1.65
N HIS A 185 -12.51 -3.23 0.88
CA HIS A 185 -13.20 -4.41 1.41
C HIS A 185 -12.36 -5.68 1.36
N SER A 186 -11.10 -5.59 0.92
CA SER A 186 -10.21 -6.73 0.78
C SER A 186 -9.74 -7.29 2.12
N SER A 187 -9.22 -8.52 2.06
CA SER A 187 -8.55 -9.15 3.19
C SER A 187 -7.32 -8.36 3.65
N THR A 188 -6.55 -7.82 2.72
CA THR A 188 -5.37 -6.98 2.99
C THR A 188 -5.73 -5.74 3.82
N TYR A 189 -6.73 -4.99 3.39
CA TYR A 189 -7.20 -3.81 4.11
C TYR A 189 -7.77 -4.17 5.49
N SER A 190 -8.56 -5.25 5.57
CA SER A 190 -9.16 -5.70 6.83
C SER A 190 -8.09 -6.13 7.86
N LEU A 191 -6.99 -6.74 7.43
CA LEU A 191 -5.86 -7.08 8.30
C LEU A 191 -5.19 -5.80 8.85
N LEU A 192 -4.89 -4.83 7.99
CA LEU A 192 -4.22 -3.59 8.38
C LEU A 192 -5.08 -2.74 9.32
N THR A 193 -6.40 -2.69 9.09
CA THR A 193 -7.32 -1.83 9.86
C THR A 193 -7.97 -2.52 11.06
N GLY A 194 -7.58 -3.74 11.38
CA GLY A 194 -8.08 -4.47 12.55
C GLY A 194 -9.50 -5.00 12.42
N GLN A 195 -10.04 -5.03 11.23
CA GLN A 195 -11.39 -5.57 10.96
C GLN A 195 -11.38 -7.07 10.70
N ALA A 196 -10.21 -7.71 10.72
CA ALA A 196 -10.03 -9.10 10.31
C ALA A 196 -10.89 -10.09 11.10
N GLU A 197 -11.04 -9.89 12.41
CA GLU A 197 -11.87 -10.79 13.24
C GLU A 197 -13.35 -10.71 12.86
N LEU A 198 -13.86 -9.52 12.58
CA LEU A 198 -15.25 -9.31 12.16
C LEU A 198 -15.54 -9.91 10.79
N CYS A 199 -14.52 -10.15 9.99
CA CYS A 199 -14.61 -10.61 8.61
C CYS A 199 -13.96 -11.98 8.38
N ARG A 200 -13.74 -12.78 9.42
CA ARG A 200 -12.96 -14.04 9.38
C ARG A 200 -13.39 -14.97 8.24
N ASP A 201 -14.67 -15.27 8.13
CA ASP A 201 -15.17 -16.19 7.09
C ASP A 201 -14.96 -15.63 5.68
N ARG A 202 -15.19 -14.33 5.50
CA ARG A 202 -14.94 -13.64 4.23
C ARG A 202 -13.46 -13.66 3.86
N ILE A 203 -12.58 -13.36 4.82
CA ILE A 203 -11.14 -13.39 4.61
C ILE A 203 -10.69 -14.80 4.23
N SER A 204 -11.20 -15.82 4.92
CA SER A 204 -10.89 -17.21 4.58
C SER A 204 -11.33 -17.56 3.16
N ALA A 205 -12.54 -17.19 2.77
CA ALA A 205 -13.06 -17.42 1.43
C ALA A 205 -12.26 -16.68 0.34
N ASP A 206 -11.81 -15.45 0.61
CA ASP A 206 -11.02 -14.63 -0.32
C ASP A 206 -9.59 -15.15 -0.49
N LEU A 207 -8.94 -15.57 0.59
CA LEU A 207 -7.53 -15.97 0.56
C LEU A 207 -7.29 -17.39 0.09
N MET A 208 -8.20 -18.33 0.39
CA MET A 208 -8.00 -19.76 0.09
C MET A 208 -7.75 -20.07 -1.39
N PRO A 209 -8.46 -19.45 -2.36
CA PRO A 209 -8.21 -19.73 -3.78
C PRO A 209 -6.80 -19.37 -4.27
N SER A 210 -6.15 -18.40 -3.63
CA SER A 210 -4.82 -17.93 -3.99
C SER A 210 -3.72 -18.44 -3.05
N ARG A 211 -4.05 -19.34 -2.11
CA ARG A 211 -3.10 -20.02 -1.21
C ARG A 211 -2.38 -21.16 -1.94
N VAL A 212 -1.56 -20.81 -2.90
CA VAL A 212 -0.82 -21.73 -3.79
C VAL A 212 0.64 -21.31 -3.86
N VAL A 213 1.52 -22.22 -4.24
CA VAL A 213 2.96 -21.96 -4.42
C VAL A 213 3.28 -21.86 -5.90
N HIS A 214 3.80 -20.72 -6.32
CA HIS A 214 4.21 -20.44 -7.69
C HIS A 214 5.59 -21.03 -8.00
N THR A 215 5.85 -21.38 -9.26
CA THR A 215 7.14 -21.93 -9.73
C THR A 215 8.35 -21.12 -9.31
N SER A 216 8.24 -19.80 -9.25
CA SER A 216 9.35 -18.92 -8.87
C SER A 216 9.86 -19.17 -7.44
N VAL A 217 9.01 -19.68 -6.54
CA VAL A 217 9.42 -20.06 -5.18
C VAL A 217 10.20 -21.38 -5.20
N ASP A 218 9.73 -22.34 -5.98
CA ASP A 218 10.38 -23.63 -6.11
C ASP A 218 11.73 -23.50 -6.83
N GLU A 219 11.82 -22.65 -7.85
CA GLU A 219 13.06 -22.32 -8.54
C GLU A 219 14.08 -21.69 -7.58
N LEU A 220 13.64 -20.73 -6.74
CA LEU A 220 14.49 -20.14 -5.70
C LEU A 220 15.02 -21.19 -4.72
N ARG A 221 14.22 -22.20 -4.39
CA ARG A 221 14.57 -23.31 -3.50
C ARG A 221 15.38 -24.42 -4.18
N GLY A 222 15.61 -24.31 -5.50
CA GLY A 222 16.31 -25.32 -6.30
C GLY A 222 15.51 -26.60 -6.53
N LEU A 223 14.19 -26.56 -6.37
CA LEU A 223 13.29 -27.70 -6.57
C LEU A 223 13.00 -27.82 -8.08
N ARG A 224 13.55 -28.86 -8.73
CA ARG A 224 13.45 -29.04 -10.19
C ARG A 224 12.33 -29.99 -10.66
N THR A 225 11.71 -30.75 -9.78
CA THR A 225 10.78 -31.83 -10.10
C THR A 225 9.48 -31.71 -9.33
N VAL A 226 8.74 -30.66 -9.61
CA VAL A 226 7.41 -30.46 -9.03
C VAL A 226 6.36 -30.59 -10.12
N HIS A 227 5.32 -31.38 -9.88
CA HIS A 227 4.17 -31.43 -10.77
C HIS A 227 3.28 -30.21 -10.57
N TYR A 228 3.22 -29.38 -11.60
CA TYR A 228 2.38 -28.19 -11.59
C TYR A 228 1.06 -28.45 -12.32
N ALA A 229 -0.02 -27.90 -11.77
CA ALA A 229 -1.26 -27.83 -12.51
C ALA A 229 -1.05 -26.96 -13.76
N SER A 230 -1.48 -27.46 -14.91
CA SER A 230 -1.43 -26.69 -16.16
C SER A 230 -2.40 -25.52 -16.06
N THR A 231 -1.89 -24.32 -16.03
CA THR A 231 -2.70 -23.11 -16.14
C THR A 231 -2.47 -22.46 -17.49
N VAL A 232 -3.51 -21.82 -18.02
CA VAL A 232 -3.46 -21.10 -19.28
C VAL A 232 -2.35 -20.05 -19.21
N THR A 233 -1.35 -20.19 -20.06
CA THR A 233 -0.32 -19.17 -20.25
C THR A 233 -0.96 -18.00 -20.99
N GLU A 234 -1.20 -16.91 -20.31
CA GLU A 234 -1.45 -15.65 -21.00
C GLU A 234 -0.12 -15.19 -21.60
N THR A 235 -0.05 -15.18 -22.94
CA THR A 235 1.08 -14.62 -23.67
C THR A 235 1.11 -13.12 -23.48
N GLY A 236 2.09 -12.60 -22.79
CA GLY A 236 2.24 -11.17 -22.50
C GLY A 236 3.50 -10.90 -21.70
N ASP A 237 3.60 -9.72 -21.15
CA ASP A 237 4.64 -9.25 -20.28
C ASP A 237 5.02 -10.30 -19.21
N GLU A 238 6.31 -10.51 -18.95
CA GLU A 238 6.81 -11.51 -17.98
C GLU A 238 6.14 -11.39 -16.61
N ASP A 239 5.73 -10.19 -16.21
CA ASP A 239 4.98 -9.93 -15.00
C ASP A 239 3.51 -10.40 -15.05
N ARG A 240 3.00 -10.71 -16.22
CA ARG A 240 1.61 -11.18 -16.45
C ARG A 240 1.47 -12.68 -16.57
N VAL A 241 2.54 -13.40 -16.69
CA VAL A 241 2.50 -14.86 -16.74
C VAL A 241 2.03 -15.36 -15.38
N LEU A 242 0.81 -15.91 -15.36
CA LEU A 242 0.25 -16.54 -14.15
C LEU A 242 1.10 -17.73 -13.69
N GLY A 243 2.04 -18.18 -14.51
CA GLY A 243 2.97 -19.23 -14.21
C GLY A 243 2.29 -20.54 -13.80
N ARG A 244 3.07 -21.53 -13.51
CA ARG A 244 2.62 -22.78 -12.93
C ARG A 244 2.57 -22.66 -11.41
N HIS A 245 1.58 -23.26 -10.79
CA HIS A 245 1.46 -23.30 -9.33
C HIS A 245 1.08 -24.71 -8.87
N ARG A 246 1.36 -24.98 -7.61
CA ARG A 246 0.99 -26.19 -6.90
C ARG A 246 0.30 -25.87 -5.57
N LEU A 247 -0.34 -26.85 -4.99
CA LEU A 247 -0.79 -26.75 -3.60
C LEU A 247 0.42 -26.72 -2.66
N PRO A 248 0.32 -25.99 -1.54
CA PRO A 248 1.38 -25.96 -0.54
C PRO A 248 1.51 -27.33 0.14
N GLU A 249 2.72 -27.66 0.56
CA GLU A 249 2.96 -28.76 1.49
C GLU A 249 2.46 -28.41 2.89
N GLU A 250 2.39 -29.40 3.77
CA GLU A 250 2.00 -29.18 5.17
C GLU A 250 2.95 -28.16 5.82
N LYS A 251 2.38 -27.12 6.45
CA LYS A 251 3.10 -26.02 7.11
C LYS A 251 3.97 -25.13 6.22
N GLU A 252 3.92 -25.30 4.90
CA GLU A 252 4.66 -24.44 3.96
C GLU A 252 4.12 -23.02 3.94
N LEU A 253 2.82 -22.87 3.99
CA LEU A 253 2.13 -21.57 4.05
C LEU A 253 1.23 -21.48 5.28
N CYS A 254 1.19 -20.32 5.90
CA CYS A 254 0.19 -19.97 6.90
C CYS A 254 -1.24 -20.23 6.37
N THR A 255 -2.16 -20.49 7.27
CA THR A 255 -3.60 -20.48 6.95
C THR A 255 -4.12 -19.02 6.99
N PRO A 256 -5.30 -18.72 6.43
CA PRO A 256 -5.96 -17.44 6.65
C PRO A 256 -6.14 -17.09 8.12
N ASP A 257 -6.46 -18.08 8.95
CA ASP A 257 -6.58 -17.91 10.41
C ASP A 257 -5.26 -17.53 11.07
N ASP A 258 -4.14 -18.12 10.63
CA ASP A 258 -2.82 -17.72 11.13
C ASP A 258 -2.53 -16.24 10.78
N LEU A 259 -2.87 -15.79 9.58
CA LEU A 259 -2.69 -14.39 9.18
C LEU A 259 -3.55 -13.43 10.01
N ILE A 260 -4.81 -13.81 10.30
CA ILE A 260 -5.70 -13.05 11.17
C ILE A 260 -5.12 -12.99 12.59
N GLN A 261 -4.68 -14.10 13.12
CA GLN A 261 -4.07 -14.18 14.44
C GLN A 261 -2.77 -13.36 14.53
N LEU A 262 -1.92 -13.42 13.50
CA LEU A 262 -0.70 -12.61 13.43
C LEU A 262 -1.02 -11.11 13.42
N ALA A 263 -2.04 -10.68 12.66
CA ALA A 263 -2.50 -9.32 12.68
C ALA A 263 -2.98 -8.88 14.07
N GLN A 264 -3.71 -9.73 14.78
CA GLN A 264 -4.17 -9.47 16.14
C GLN A 264 -3.03 -9.44 17.15
N LEU A 265 -2.12 -10.40 17.12
CA LEU A 265 -0.97 -10.49 18.03
C LEU A 265 0.02 -9.34 17.79
N SER A 266 0.14 -8.89 16.56
CA SER A 266 0.91 -7.69 16.23
C SER A 266 0.29 -6.43 16.83
N SER A 267 -1.00 -6.47 17.14
CA SER A 267 -1.76 -5.35 17.70
C SER A 267 -1.88 -5.45 19.23
N THR A 268 -0.80 -5.21 19.95
CA THR A 268 -1.00 -4.66 21.30
C THR A 268 -1.40 -3.19 21.18
N ARG A 269 -2.46 -2.91 20.40
CA ARG A 269 -2.99 -1.61 20.02
C ARG A 269 -1.98 -0.65 19.38
N PRO A 270 -2.38 0.13 18.41
CA PRO A 270 -3.62 0.09 17.66
C PRO A 270 -3.40 -0.35 16.22
N HIS A 271 -4.45 -0.88 15.61
CA HIS A 271 -4.55 -1.06 14.17
C HIS A 271 -4.41 0.29 13.45
N PHE A 272 -4.10 0.25 12.19
CA PHE A 272 -4.15 1.44 11.37
C PHE A 272 -5.58 1.93 11.17
N GLN A 273 -5.75 3.24 11.07
CA GLN A 273 -6.94 3.87 10.53
C GLN A 273 -6.59 4.61 9.24
N SER A 274 -7.50 4.56 8.27
CA SER A 274 -7.35 5.37 7.08
C SER A 274 -7.59 6.85 7.39
N ALA A 275 -6.68 7.71 6.95
CA ALA A 275 -6.85 9.15 7.06
C ALA A 275 -8.07 9.64 6.26
N TYR A 276 -8.22 9.16 5.02
CA TYR A 276 -9.38 9.49 4.20
C TYR A 276 -10.67 8.90 4.76
N GLY A 277 -10.66 7.62 5.14
CA GLY A 277 -11.80 6.95 5.72
C GLY A 277 -12.30 7.63 6.99
N SER A 278 -11.39 8.03 7.88
CA SER A 278 -11.73 8.75 9.12
C SER A 278 -12.28 10.15 8.84
N ALA A 279 -11.64 10.91 7.94
CA ALA A 279 -12.10 12.25 7.58
C ALA A 279 -13.47 12.21 6.88
N TYR A 280 -13.66 11.30 5.95
CA TYR A 280 -14.93 11.17 5.24
C TYR A 280 -16.06 10.70 6.16
N ALA A 281 -15.78 9.82 7.13
CA ALA A 281 -16.76 9.44 8.14
C ALA A 281 -17.24 10.65 8.96
N GLN A 282 -16.34 11.56 9.30
CA GLN A 282 -16.68 12.80 10.01
C GLN A 282 -17.50 13.76 9.15
N LEU A 283 -17.24 13.79 7.85
CA LEU A 283 -17.90 14.69 6.90
C LEU A 283 -19.14 14.09 6.26
N ALA A 284 -19.44 12.80 6.48
CA ALA A 284 -20.61 12.10 5.90
C ALA A 284 -21.94 12.84 6.07
N PRO A 285 -22.21 13.62 7.15
CA PRO A 285 -23.40 14.44 7.25
C PRO A 285 -23.51 15.56 6.19
N HIS A 286 -22.40 15.90 5.52
CA HIS A 286 -22.30 16.93 4.50
C HIS A 286 -22.15 16.31 3.11
N ALA A 287 -23.04 15.39 2.75
CA ALA A 287 -22.99 14.53 1.56
C ALA A 287 -22.81 15.29 0.22
N GLU A 288 -23.20 16.56 0.15
CA GLU A 288 -22.98 17.43 -1.01
C GLU A 288 -21.50 17.63 -1.37
N PHE A 289 -20.59 17.48 -0.41
CA PHE A 289 -19.13 17.55 -0.64
C PHE A 289 -18.56 16.35 -1.40
N PHE A 290 -19.29 15.24 -1.47
CA PHE A 290 -18.79 13.94 -1.96
C PHE A 290 -19.46 13.46 -3.23
N CYS A 291 -20.22 14.33 -3.95
CA CYS A 291 -21.07 13.93 -5.07
C CYS A 291 -20.34 13.09 -6.12
N ASP A 292 -19.06 13.38 -6.38
CA ASP A 292 -18.33 12.72 -7.47
C ASP A 292 -17.28 11.70 -7.01
N ARG A 293 -16.67 11.86 -5.83
CA ARG A 293 -15.64 10.96 -5.30
C ARG A 293 -15.84 10.54 -3.86
N GLY A 294 -16.98 10.87 -3.31
CA GLY A 294 -17.35 10.43 -1.98
C GLY A 294 -17.47 8.92 -1.91
N THR A 295 -17.38 8.43 -0.71
CA THR A 295 -17.57 7.05 -0.37
C THR A 295 -18.94 6.61 -0.84
N ALA A 296 -19.00 5.57 -1.63
CA ALA A 296 -20.24 4.91 -1.94
C ALA A 296 -20.18 3.50 -1.37
N PRO A 297 -20.83 3.25 -0.23
CA PRO A 297 -21.07 1.88 0.24
C PRO A 297 -21.72 1.03 -0.85
N GLU A 298 -22.52 1.68 -1.69
CA GLU A 298 -23.33 1.05 -2.74
C GLU A 298 -22.54 0.47 -3.92
N ARG A 299 -21.28 0.88 -4.13
CA ARG A 299 -20.46 0.37 -5.26
C ARG A 299 -19.67 -0.89 -4.96
N TYR A 300 -19.50 -1.25 -3.71
CA TYR A 300 -18.86 -2.50 -3.33
C TYR A 300 -19.81 -3.70 -3.42
N ASP A 301 -21.10 -3.44 -3.63
CA ASP A 301 -22.18 -4.42 -3.66
C ASP A 301 -22.38 -5.08 -5.04
N GLN A 302 -21.57 -4.74 -6.05
CA GLN A 302 -21.72 -5.32 -7.40
C GLN A 302 -20.96 -6.65 -7.61
N THR A 303 -20.24 -7.12 -6.62
CA THR A 303 -19.76 -8.49 -6.59
C THR A 303 -20.68 -9.29 -5.67
N GLU A 304 -21.29 -10.31 -6.17
CA GLU A 304 -22.27 -11.22 -5.56
C GLU A 304 -21.96 -11.80 -4.15
N SER A 305 -21.26 -11.04 -3.32
CA SER A 305 -21.00 -11.40 -1.94
C SER A 305 -22.20 -11.00 -1.06
N PRO A 306 -22.67 -11.86 -0.17
CA PRO A 306 -23.79 -11.55 0.70
C PRO A 306 -23.49 -10.27 1.50
N VAL A 307 -24.40 -9.30 1.41
CA VAL A 307 -24.34 -8.04 2.16
C VAL A 307 -24.13 -8.35 3.65
N PRO A 308 -23.08 -7.84 4.28
CA PRO A 308 -22.91 -8.02 5.72
C PRO A 308 -24.11 -7.45 6.46
N THR A 309 -24.66 -8.21 7.38
CA THR A 309 -25.86 -7.81 8.16
C THR A 309 -25.52 -6.78 9.25
N ASP A 310 -24.24 -6.55 9.56
CA ASP A 310 -23.80 -5.51 10.50
C ASP A 310 -23.44 -4.23 9.74
N PRO A 311 -24.19 -3.11 9.94
CA PRO A 311 -23.89 -1.83 9.28
C PRO A 311 -22.46 -1.30 9.54
N ARG A 312 -21.81 -1.72 10.64
CA ARG A 312 -20.44 -1.33 10.95
C ARG A 312 -19.40 -2.01 10.06
N GLN A 313 -19.78 -3.09 9.38
CA GLN A 313 -18.92 -3.84 8.45
C GLN A 313 -18.91 -3.24 7.03
N LEU A 314 -19.87 -2.36 6.72
CA LEU A 314 -20.14 -1.86 5.36
C LEU A 314 -19.53 -0.49 5.07
N GLN A 315 -19.08 0.22 6.10
CA GLN A 315 -18.65 1.61 5.92
C GLN A 315 -17.14 1.77 5.96
N SER A 316 -16.47 1.36 4.88
CA SER A 316 -15.20 2.01 4.60
C SER A 316 -15.54 3.33 3.92
N HIS A 317 -15.35 4.44 4.61
CA HIS A 317 -15.52 5.77 4.04
C HIS A 317 -14.32 6.17 3.16
N GLU A 318 -13.75 5.21 2.44
CA GLU A 318 -12.63 5.45 1.53
C GLU A 318 -13.07 6.16 0.25
N PRO A 319 -12.17 6.82 -0.48
CA PRO A 319 -12.46 7.35 -1.80
C PRO A 319 -12.99 6.27 -2.74
N LYS A 320 -13.91 6.62 -3.63
CA LYS A 320 -14.41 5.70 -4.66
C LYS A 320 -13.28 5.14 -5.51
N TRP A 321 -12.26 5.93 -5.76
CA TRP A 321 -11.09 5.55 -6.54
C TRP A 321 -9.92 6.52 -6.28
N THR A 322 -8.72 5.99 -6.27
CA THR A 322 -7.45 6.70 -6.33
C THR A 322 -6.80 6.49 -7.71
N LEU A 323 -7.10 5.36 -8.33
CA LEU A 323 -6.71 5.04 -9.71
C LEU A 323 -7.92 5.16 -10.64
N HIS A 324 -7.77 5.96 -11.70
CA HIS A 324 -8.77 6.13 -12.74
C HIS A 324 -8.20 5.81 -14.12
N SER A 325 -8.82 4.89 -14.81
CA SER A 325 -8.50 4.54 -16.20
C SER A 325 -9.76 4.30 -17.02
N THR A 326 -9.63 4.13 -18.31
CA THR A 326 -10.75 3.75 -19.17
C THR A 326 -11.31 2.36 -18.89
N LEU A 327 -10.50 1.49 -18.24
CA LEU A 327 -10.88 0.10 -17.98
C LEU A 327 -11.45 -0.10 -16.57
N PHE A 328 -10.93 0.63 -15.59
CA PHE A 328 -11.31 0.46 -14.19
C PHE A 328 -11.04 1.70 -13.35
N ARG A 329 -11.79 1.82 -12.27
CA ARG A 329 -11.67 2.84 -11.23
C ARG A 329 -11.58 2.11 -9.91
N LEU A 330 -10.46 2.21 -9.23
CA LEU A 330 -10.17 1.45 -8.02
C LEU A 330 -9.58 2.36 -6.94
N CYS A 331 -9.91 2.12 -5.71
CA CYS A 331 -9.20 2.69 -4.56
C CYS A 331 -8.11 1.71 -4.17
N LEU A 332 -6.86 2.04 -4.47
CA LEU A 332 -5.68 1.18 -4.26
C LEU A 332 -4.64 1.85 -3.37
N ASP A 333 -4.66 3.18 -3.30
CA ASP A 333 -3.71 4.00 -2.56
C ASP A 333 -4.32 4.47 -1.24
N TYR A 334 -3.56 4.36 -0.17
CA TYR A 334 -4.03 4.66 1.18
C TYR A 334 -2.99 5.46 1.96
N ILE A 335 -3.49 6.29 2.87
CA ILE A 335 -2.72 6.87 3.98
C ILE A 335 -3.31 6.28 5.26
N LEU A 336 -2.59 5.37 5.86
CA LEU A 336 -2.97 4.66 7.06
C LEU A 336 -2.15 5.18 8.23
N VAL A 337 -2.80 5.50 9.34
CA VAL A 337 -2.15 6.06 10.53
C VAL A 337 -2.41 5.16 11.73
N ALA A 338 -1.35 4.78 12.44
CA ALA A 338 -1.45 4.14 13.74
C ALA A 338 -1.01 5.13 14.82
N PRO A 339 -1.80 5.28 15.90
CA PRO A 339 -1.49 6.24 16.96
C PRO A 339 -0.27 5.81 17.79
N ARG A 340 0.12 6.66 18.72
CA ARG A 340 1.15 6.40 19.72
C ARG A 340 0.75 5.23 20.60
N LEU A 341 1.70 4.47 21.12
CA LEU A 341 1.41 3.36 22.04
C LEU A 341 1.01 3.84 23.43
N ASP A 342 1.52 4.99 23.84
CA ASP A 342 1.25 5.65 25.12
C ASP A 342 -0.04 6.49 25.11
N GLU A 343 -0.50 6.93 23.93
CA GLU A 343 -1.76 7.64 23.73
C GLU A 343 -2.57 6.92 22.65
N PRO A 344 -3.57 6.13 23.03
CA PRO A 344 -4.31 5.31 22.06
C PRO A 344 -5.27 6.12 21.19
N ASP A 345 -5.40 7.41 21.41
CA ASP A 345 -6.23 8.28 20.60
C ASP A 345 -5.59 8.52 19.23
N PHE A 346 -6.37 8.32 18.18
CA PHE A 346 -5.91 8.57 16.83
C PHE A 346 -5.67 10.04 16.57
N PRO A 347 -4.65 10.38 15.76
CA PRO A 347 -4.46 11.74 15.30
C PRO A 347 -5.73 12.29 14.66
N VAL A 348 -6.12 13.50 15.05
CA VAL A 348 -7.27 14.17 14.45
C VAL A 348 -6.89 14.62 13.05
N ILE A 349 -7.69 14.21 12.06
CA ILE A 349 -7.54 14.70 10.68
C ILE A 349 -8.16 16.10 10.62
N THR A 350 -7.33 17.12 10.52
CA THR A 350 -7.76 18.53 10.54
C THR A 350 -8.11 19.06 9.15
N ALA A 351 -7.55 18.48 8.10
CA ALA A 351 -7.82 18.86 6.73
C ALA A 351 -7.59 17.67 5.81
N LEU A 352 -8.27 17.66 4.66
CA LEU A 352 -8.15 16.68 3.62
C LEU A 352 -8.06 17.41 2.27
N LEU A 353 -7.06 17.05 1.46
CA LEU A 353 -6.99 17.50 0.08
C LEU A 353 -8.07 16.78 -0.73
N PRO A 354 -9.03 17.49 -1.31
CA PRO A 354 -10.04 16.86 -2.14
C PRO A 354 -9.38 16.20 -3.35
N LEU A 355 -9.74 14.97 -3.62
CA LEU A 355 -9.35 14.30 -4.85
C LEU A 355 -10.12 14.92 -6.03
N HIS A 356 -9.51 14.99 -7.21
CA HIS A 356 -10.15 15.55 -8.38
C HIS A 356 -11.43 14.80 -8.76
N PRO A 357 -12.57 15.49 -9.00
CA PRO A 357 -13.77 14.85 -9.45
C PRO A 357 -13.62 14.32 -10.89
N GLU A 358 -14.44 13.36 -11.25
CA GLU A 358 -14.35 12.66 -12.55
C GLU A 358 -14.38 13.60 -13.76
N HIS A 359 -15.18 14.66 -13.72
CA HIS A 359 -15.32 15.61 -14.85
C HIS A 359 -14.06 16.46 -15.10
N VAL A 360 -13.14 16.55 -14.14
CA VAL A 360 -11.85 17.24 -14.28
C VAL A 360 -10.80 16.32 -14.93
N LEU A 361 -10.97 15.01 -14.77
CA LEU A 361 -10.06 14.02 -15.35
C LEU A 361 -10.45 13.76 -16.79
N GLN A 362 -9.87 14.51 -17.70
CA GLN A 362 -10.07 14.29 -19.13
C GLN A 362 -9.49 12.95 -19.57
N PRO A 363 -10.14 12.26 -20.53
CA PRO A 363 -9.54 11.07 -21.15
C PRO A 363 -8.19 11.43 -21.75
N GLY A 364 -7.13 10.84 -21.23
CA GLY A 364 -5.77 11.05 -21.75
C GLY A 364 -4.82 11.82 -20.85
N ILE A 365 -5.25 12.26 -19.66
CA ILE A 365 -4.33 12.67 -18.59
C ILE A 365 -4.14 11.44 -17.71
N PRO A 366 -2.92 10.86 -17.68
CA PRO A 366 -2.62 9.70 -16.84
C PRO A 366 -2.58 10.06 -15.37
#